data_d855a0afff14dc6dff033f925fc65228
#
_entry.id   d855a0afff14dc6dff033f925fc65228
#
_cell.length_a   1.000
_cell.length_b   1.000
_cell.length_c   1.000
_cell.angle_alpha   90.00
_cell.angle_beta   90.00
_cell.angle_gamma   90.00
#
_symmetry.space_group_name_H-M   'P 1'
#
loop_
_entity.id
_entity.type
_entity.pdbx_description
1 polymer ?
#
loop_
_entity_poly.entity_id
_entity_poly.type
_entity_poly.pdbx_seq_one_letter_code
_entity_poly.pdbx_strand_id
1 'polypeptide(L)'
;MAKYQFDELVKAAGSGEGIYDQMKKKEISEKEAIEDILQGSFRFSITDGYLVEKGGQFDYAFDFGNGACVRYDWRSGVPVKKAAVLSRDVMETFAKEIAFLYQLPQKQFVTDTKSTTVQTNAYEREKYGPIKRLTRAELRFGDKFFRWVPEEDEDRPFKELYEALMTLRKAADEGMK
;
A
#
# COMPACT_ATOMS: atom_id res chain seq x y z
N MET A 1 17.73 -8.68 3.54
CA MET A 1 17.12 -8.96 2.24
C MET A 1 17.12 -7.76 1.31
N ALA A 2 16.61 -6.70 1.75
CA ALA A 2 16.55 -5.50 1.00
C ALA A 2 17.95 -4.89 0.74
N LYS A 3 18.88 -5.02 1.63
CA LYS A 3 20.28 -4.67 1.43
C LYS A 3 20.93 -5.44 0.27
N TYR A 4 20.61 -6.71 0.18
CA TYR A 4 21.11 -7.58 -0.87
C TYR A 4 20.63 -7.14 -2.25
N GLN A 5 19.34 -6.82 -2.37
CA GLN A 5 18.77 -6.32 -3.63
C GLN A 5 19.40 -4.99 -4.06
N PHE A 6 19.69 -4.14 -3.11
CA PHE A 6 20.34 -2.86 -3.36
C PHE A 6 21.76 -3.05 -3.92
N ASP A 7 22.54 -3.90 -3.30
CA ASP A 7 23.90 -4.21 -3.77
C ASP A 7 23.91 -4.80 -5.19
N GLU A 8 22.96 -5.67 -5.49
CA GLU A 8 22.81 -6.22 -6.83
C GLU A 8 22.46 -5.18 -7.87
N LEU A 9 21.60 -4.25 -7.54
CA LEU A 9 21.24 -3.15 -8.44
C LEU A 9 22.43 -2.25 -8.73
N VAL A 10 23.24 -1.95 -7.73
CA VAL A 10 24.46 -1.16 -7.91
C VAL A 10 25.42 -1.86 -8.83
N LYS A 11 25.62 -3.16 -8.67
CA LYS A 11 26.47 -3.99 -9.54
C LYS A 11 25.92 -4.04 -10.96
N ALA A 12 24.61 -4.27 -11.11
CA ALA A 12 23.97 -4.36 -12.41
C ALA A 12 24.01 -3.06 -13.20
N ALA A 13 23.95 -1.92 -12.51
CA ALA A 13 24.05 -0.60 -13.14
C ALA A 13 25.45 -0.30 -13.71
N GLY A 14 26.47 -1.08 -13.34
CA GLY A 14 27.84 -0.85 -13.79
C GLY A 14 28.35 0.55 -13.51
N SER A 15 27.83 1.18 -12.47
CA SER A 15 28.05 2.57 -12.16
C SER A 15 29.46 2.80 -11.65
N GLY A 16 30.02 3.95 -11.98
CA GLY A 16 31.28 4.39 -11.41
C GLY A 16 31.19 4.51 -9.89
N GLU A 17 32.35 4.59 -9.26
CA GLU A 17 32.52 4.62 -7.81
C GLU A 17 31.67 5.68 -7.11
N GLY A 18 31.53 6.87 -7.71
CA GLY A 18 30.74 7.95 -7.13
C GLY A 18 29.25 7.65 -7.00
N ILE A 19 28.68 6.97 -7.99
CA ILE A 19 27.26 6.55 -7.93
C ILE A 19 27.09 5.45 -6.89
N TYR A 20 28.01 4.53 -6.82
CA TYR A 20 28.02 3.47 -5.83
C TYR A 20 28.01 4.06 -4.41
N ASP A 21 28.89 5.03 -4.14
CA ASP A 21 28.96 5.69 -2.84
C ASP A 21 27.68 6.46 -2.50
N GLN A 22 27.06 7.13 -3.49
CA GLN A 22 25.79 7.82 -3.29
C GLN A 22 24.67 6.87 -2.96
N MET A 23 24.62 5.71 -3.61
CA MET A 23 23.61 4.70 -3.36
C MET A 23 23.83 4.02 -2.01
N LYS A 24 25.06 3.76 -1.63
CA LYS A 24 25.42 3.25 -0.29
C LYS A 24 25.00 4.19 0.84
N LYS A 25 25.18 5.50 0.65
CA LYS A 25 24.78 6.51 1.64
C LYS A 25 23.28 6.54 1.88
N LYS A 26 22.48 6.03 0.93
CA LYS A 26 21.02 5.92 1.06
C LYS A 26 20.59 4.59 1.64
N GLU A 27 21.55 3.67 1.83
CA GLU A 27 21.23 2.38 2.45
C GLU A 27 20.91 2.60 3.92
N ILE A 28 19.72 2.13 4.30
CA ILE A 28 19.25 2.21 5.67
C ILE A 28 19.12 0.78 6.21
N SER A 29 19.55 0.55 7.44
CA SER A 29 19.41 -0.74 8.08
C SER A 29 17.92 -1.04 8.34
N GLU A 30 17.58 -2.32 8.47
CA GLU A 30 16.20 -2.71 8.81
C GLU A 30 15.73 -2.05 10.12
N LYS A 31 16.59 -1.97 11.11
CA LYS A 31 16.29 -1.33 12.39
C LYS A 31 15.97 0.16 12.21
N GLU A 32 16.77 0.87 11.43
CA GLU A 32 16.55 2.29 11.16
C GLU A 32 15.26 2.49 10.34
N ALA A 33 14.97 1.60 9.39
CA ALA A 33 13.74 1.64 8.63
C ALA A 33 12.52 1.48 9.54
N ILE A 34 12.55 0.53 10.45
CA ILE A 34 11.48 0.31 11.42
C ILE A 34 11.27 1.54 12.31
N GLU A 35 12.35 2.12 12.83
CA GLU A 35 12.29 3.33 13.66
C GLU A 35 11.70 4.51 12.90
N ASP A 36 12.08 4.67 11.64
CA ASP A 36 11.57 5.72 10.78
C ASP A 36 10.07 5.57 10.49
N ILE A 37 9.63 4.36 10.19
CA ILE A 37 8.21 4.05 9.99
C ILE A 37 7.41 4.37 11.25
N LEU A 38 7.92 4.01 12.41
CA LEU A 38 7.23 4.24 13.69
C LEU A 38 7.10 5.71 14.07
N GLN A 39 7.85 6.59 13.43
CA GLN A 39 7.77 8.04 13.63
C GLN A 39 7.06 8.75 12.48
N GLY A 40 6.70 8.02 11.43
CA GLY A 40 6.19 8.58 10.21
C GLY A 40 4.67 8.58 10.09
N SER A 41 4.23 9.22 9.02
CA SER A 41 2.84 9.27 8.60
C SER A 41 2.70 8.72 7.19
N PHE A 42 1.59 8.08 6.92
CA PHE A 42 1.29 7.60 5.56
C PHE A 42 -0.20 7.52 5.32
N ARG A 43 -0.59 7.38 4.06
CA ARG A 43 -1.98 7.29 3.64
C ARG A 43 -2.24 6.03 2.84
N PHE A 44 -3.36 5.41 3.13
CA PHE A 44 -3.81 4.22 2.43
C PHE A 44 -5.26 4.40 2.00
N SER A 45 -5.53 4.17 0.72
CA SER A 45 -6.88 4.22 0.17
C SER A 45 -7.24 2.86 -0.42
N ILE A 46 -8.46 2.43 -0.18
CA ILE A 46 -8.98 1.21 -0.75
C ILE A 46 -10.36 1.50 -1.36
N THR A 47 -10.52 1.12 -2.63
CA THR A 47 -11.79 1.25 -3.35
C THR A 47 -12.32 -0.14 -3.64
N ASP A 48 -13.33 -0.55 -2.91
CA ASP A 48 -14.02 -1.81 -3.15
C ASP A 48 -15.02 -1.64 -4.29
N GLY A 49 -15.08 -2.61 -5.18
CA GLY A 49 -15.93 -2.53 -6.34
C GLY A 49 -15.41 -1.53 -7.39
N TYR A 50 -14.09 -1.41 -7.50
CA TYR A 50 -13.48 -0.65 -8.58
C TYR A 50 -13.97 -1.18 -9.94
N LEU A 51 -14.37 -0.29 -10.82
CA LEU A 51 -15.02 -0.57 -12.10
C LEU A 51 -16.50 -0.99 -12.01
N VAL A 52 -17.12 -0.93 -10.84
CA VAL A 52 -18.57 -1.12 -10.71
C VAL A 52 -19.23 0.15 -10.18
N GLU A 53 -20.49 0.35 -10.54
CA GLU A 53 -21.21 1.60 -10.28
C GLU A 53 -21.41 1.90 -8.79
N LYS A 54 -21.53 0.87 -7.96
CA LYS A 54 -21.79 1.00 -6.52
C LYS A 54 -20.61 0.52 -5.66
N GLY A 55 -19.42 0.93 -6.01
CA GLY A 55 -18.24 0.67 -5.20
C GLY A 55 -18.16 1.57 -3.98
N GLY A 56 -17.38 1.17 -2.99
CA GLY A 56 -17.14 1.95 -1.80
C GLY A 56 -15.67 2.31 -1.66
N GLN A 57 -15.40 3.54 -1.21
CA GLN A 57 -14.03 4.00 -0.97
C GLN A 57 -13.83 4.31 0.50
N PHE A 58 -12.67 3.90 1.02
CA PHE A 58 -12.18 4.24 2.35
C PHE A 58 -10.79 4.83 2.23
N ASP A 59 -10.57 5.95 2.92
CA ASP A 59 -9.26 6.58 3.03
C ASP A 59 -8.80 6.52 4.48
N TYR A 60 -7.57 6.06 4.67
CA TYR A 60 -6.94 5.97 6.00
C TYR A 60 -5.72 6.88 6.03
N ALA A 61 -5.65 7.71 7.07
CA ALA A 61 -4.45 8.47 7.38
C ALA A 61 -3.88 7.92 8.69
N PHE A 62 -2.65 7.44 8.64
CA PHE A 62 -1.95 6.90 9.80
C PHE A 62 -0.86 7.85 10.24
N ASP A 63 -0.82 8.11 11.53
CA ASP A 63 0.24 8.85 12.18
C ASP A 63 0.81 7.98 13.30
N PHE A 64 1.86 7.24 12.98
CA PHE A 64 2.46 6.30 13.92
C PHE A 64 3.21 7.01 15.04
N GLY A 65 3.72 8.21 14.79
CA GLY A 65 4.35 9.01 15.85
C GLY A 65 3.43 9.30 17.02
N ASN A 66 2.13 9.51 16.74
CA ASN A 66 1.10 9.74 17.74
C ASN A 66 0.23 8.51 18.01
N GLY A 67 0.44 7.41 17.31
CA GLY A 67 -0.39 6.21 17.44
C GLY A 67 -1.82 6.42 16.95
N ALA A 68 -2.03 7.32 16.00
CA ALA A 68 -3.36 7.73 15.57
C ALA A 68 -3.68 7.22 14.16
N CYS A 69 -4.96 6.91 13.96
CA CYS A 69 -5.50 6.61 12.64
C CYS A 69 -6.83 7.31 12.45
N VAL A 70 -7.04 7.88 11.30
CA VAL A 70 -8.32 8.48 10.89
C VAL A 70 -8.79 7.78 9.63
N ARG A 71 -10.07 7.41 9.61
CA ARG A 71 -10.71 6.81 8.45
C ARG A 71 -11.81 7.71 7.92
N TYR A 72 -11.84 7.90 6.61
CA TYR A 72 -12.93 8.54 5.89
C TYR A 72 -13.67 7.48 5.07
N ASP A 73 -14.93 7.28 5.38
CA ASP A 73 -15.83 6.35 4.67
C ASP A 73 -16.68 7.16 3.69
N TRP A 74 -16.50 6.93 2.39
CA TRP A 74 -17.15 7.66 1.31
C TRP A 74 -18.38 6.94 0.73
N ARG A 75 -18.80 5.82 1.31
CA ARG A 75 -19.87 5.00 0.72
C ARG A 75 -21.21 5.72 0.60
N SER A 76 -21.48 6.69 1.44
CA SER A 76 -22.72 7.48 1.39
C SER A 76 -22.63 8.72 0.50
N GLY A 77 -21.50 8.97 -0.16
CA GLY A 77 -21.25 10.17 -0.93
C GLY A 77 -20.76 11.36 -0.11
N VAL A 78 -20.96 11.32 1.19
CA VAL A 78 -20.42 12.31 2.15
C VAL A 78 -19.46 11.57 3.06
N PRO A 79 -18.24 12.08 3.29
CA PRO A 79 -17.27 11.36 4.11
C PRO A 79 -17.71 11.27 5.56
N VAL A 80 -17.71 10.06 6.11
CA VAL A 80 -17.93 9.82 7.52
C VAL A 80 -16.56 9.56 8.17
N LYS A 81 -16.17 10.47 9.05
CA LYS A 81 -14.86 10.43 9.72
C LYS A 81 -14.95 9.63 11.01
N LYS A 82 -14.05 8.69 11.20
CA LYS A 82 -13.81 8.00 12.48
C LYS A 82 -12.33 7.97 12.78
N ALA A 83 -11.99 7.90 14.06
CA ALA A 83 -10.61 7.86 14.52
C ALA A 83 -10.39 6.69 15.47
N ALA A 84 -9.17 6.21 15.52
CA ALA A 84 -8.75 5.17 16.45
C ALA A 84 -7.34 5.43 16.94
N VAL A 85 -7.00 4.82 18.07
CA VAL A 85 -5.65 4.77 18.61
C VAL A 85 -5.11 3.35 18.34
N LEU A 86 -3.92 3.28 17.80
CA LEU A 86 -3.27 2.01 17.49
C LEU A 86 -2.34 1.60 18.63
N SER A 87 -2.32 0.31 18.95
CA SER A 87 -1.39 -0.22 19.94
C SER A 87 0.03 -0.22 19.37
N ARG A 88 1.00 -0.13 20.26
CA ARG A 88 2.42 -0.18 19.89
C ARG A 88 2.76 -1.48 19.16
N ASP A 89 2.23 -2.61 19.62
CA ASP A 89 2.48 -3.92 19.02
C ASP A 89 1.99 -4.01 17.58
N VAL A 90 0.81 -3.46 17.28
CA VAL A 90 0.27 -3.41 15.93
C VAL A 90 1.17 -2.58 15.01
N MET A 91 1.59 -1.42 15.47
CA MET A 91 2.48 -0.54 14.70
C MET A 91 3.85 -1.18 14.44
N GLU A 92 4.44 -1.79 15.46
CA GLU A 92 5.74 -2.47 15.33
C GLU A 92 5.68 -3.66 14.37
N THR A 93 4.63 -4.46 14.44
CA THR A 93 4.43 -5.59 13.53
C THR A 93 4.32 -5.09 12.09
N PHE A 94 3.52 -4.08 11.85
CA PHE A 94 3.38 -3.47 10.54
C PHE A 94 4.71 -2.90 10.02
N ALA A 95 5.43 -2.17 10.87
CA ALA A 95 6.72 -1.58 10.49
C ALA A 95 7.74 -2.65 10.07
N LYS A 96 7.79 -3.78 10.79
CA LYS A 96 8.67 -4.90 10.44
C LYS A 96 8.28 -5.51 9.08
N GLU A 97 6.99 -5.65 8.81
CA GLU A 97 6.50 -6.24 7.58
C GLU A 97 6.78 -5.38 6.35
N ILE A 98 6.76 -4.05 6.49
CA ILE A 98 6.96 -3.15 5.35
C ILE A 98 8.35 -2.50 5.29
N ALA A 99 9.26 -2.83 6.21
CA ALA A 99 10.61 -2.23 6.24
C ALA A 99 11.36 -2.40 4.91
N PHE A 100 11.08 -3.47 4.15
CA PHE A 100 11.70 -3.72 2.85
C PHE A 100 11.44 -2.60 1.83
N LEU A 101 10.40 -1.78 2.02
CA LEU A 101 10.07 -0.69 1.11
C LEU A 101 11.21 0.33 0.98
N TYR A 102 12.00 0.50 2.04
CA TYR A 102 13.13 1.42 2.03
C TYR A 102 14.22 1.05 1.04
N GLN A 103 14.19 -0.18 0.55
CA GLN A 103 15.23 -0.70 -0.33
C GLN A 103 14.74 -0.91 -1.76
N LEU A 104 13.48 -0.59 -2.02
CA LEU A 104 12.99 -0.58 -3.39
C LEU A 104 13.54 0.65 -4.10
N PRO A 105 14.18 0.49 -5.27
CA PRO A 105 14.82 1.61 -5.96
C PRO A 105 13.83 2.55 -6.63
N GLN A 106 12.65 2.05 -6.99
CA GLN A 106 11.64 2.86 -7.66
C GLN A 106 10.84 3.68 -6.65
N LYS A 107 10.29 4.79 -7.13
CA LYS A 107 9.38 5.64 -6.34
C LYS A 107 7.92 5.37 -6.67
N GLN A 108 7.64 4.89 -7.85
CA GLN A 108 6.28 4.61 -8.31
C GLN A 108 6.11 3.14 -8.69
N PHE A 109 5.04 2.55 -8.19
CA PHE A 109 4.65 1.17 -8.44
C PHE A 109 3.16 1.19 -8.81
N VAL A 110 2.88 1.32 -10.09
CA VAL A 110 1.50 1.46 -10.59
C VAL A 110 1.18 0.30 -11.52
N THR A 111 0.09 -0.40 -11.22
CA THR A 111 -0.49 -1.39 -12.11
C THR A 111 -1.91 -0.98 -12.46
N ASP A 112 -2.34 -1.37 -13.64
CA ASP A 112 -3.71 -1.20 -14.08
C ASP A 112 -4.42 -2.56 -14.14
N THR A 113 -5.75 -2.53 -14.05
CA THR A 113 -6.52 -3.77 -14.19
C THR A 113 -6.25 -4.42 -15.56
N LYS A 114 -6.11 -5.73 -15.55
CA LYS A 114 -6.03 -6.55 -16.77
C LYS A 114 -7.41 -6.75 -17.40
N SER A 115 -8.47 -6.46 -16.63
CA SER A 115 -9.85 -6.50 -17.09
C SER A 115 -10.19 -5.18 -17.78
N THR A 116 -10.40 -5.22 -19.09
CA THR A 116 -10.62 -4.02 -19.91
C THR A 116 -12.09 -3.71 -20.14
N THR A 117 -13.00 -4.61 -19.75
CA THR A 117 -14.42 -4.48 -20.06
C THR A 117 -15.23 -4.38 -18.78
N VAL A 118 -15.94 -3.26 -18.62
CA VAL A 118 -16.97 -3.10 -17.60
C VAL A 118 -18.29 -3.55 -18.21
N GLN A 119 -18.88 -4.59 -17.64
CA GLN A 119 -20.16 -5.13 -18.11
C GLN A 119 -21.29 -4.35 -17.46
N THR A 120 -21.83 -3.37 -18.18
CA THR A 120 -22.75 -2.39 -17.63
C THR A 120 -24.22 -2.75 -17.85
N ASN A 121 -24.54 -3.69 -18.76
CA ASN A 121 -25.90 -4.06 -19.07
C ASN A 121 -26.13 -5.59 -18.99
N ALA A 122 -27.40 -6.00 -18.98
CA ALA A 122 -27.78 -7.41 -18.85
C ALA A 122 -27.26 -8.28 -20.01
N TYR A 123 -27.22 -7.74 -21.22
CA TYR A 123 -26.71 -8.44 -22.40
C TYR A 123 -25.23 -8.76 -22.26
N GLU A 124 -24.43 -7.79 -21.85
CA GLU A 124 -23.00 -8.00 -21.63
C GLU A 124 -22.73 -9.02 -20.53
N ARG A 125 -23.51 -8.97 -19.45
CA ARG A 125 -23.38 -9.93 -18.33
C ARG A 125 -23.74 -11.35 -18.77
N GLU A 126 -24.75 -11.50 -19.60
CA GLU A 126 -25.13 -12.82 -20.14
C GLU A 126 -24.06 -13.38 -21.07
N LYS A 127 -23.51 -12.51 -21.94
CA LYS A 127 -22.51 -12.91 -22.94
C LYS A 127 -21.13 -13.19 -22.33
N TYR A 128 -20.68 -12.37 -21.38
CA TYR A 128 -19.32 -12.40 -20.84
C TYR A 128 -19.24 -12.89 -19.38
N GLY A 129 -20.36 -13.20 -18.76
CA GLY A 129 -20.43 -13.63 -17.37
C GLY A 129 -20.62 -12.47 -16.39
N PRO A 130 -20.63 -12.76 -15.08
CA PRO A 130 -20.85 -11.75 -14.06
C PRO A 130 -19.72 -10.73 -14.02
N ILE A 131 -20.06 -9.49 -13.62
CA ILE A 131 -19.06 -8.44 -13.42
C ILE A 131 -18.09 -8.87 -12.33
N LYS A 132 -16.81 -8.86 -12.65
CA LYS A 132 -15.78 -9.15 -11.65
C LYS A 132 -15.62 -7.95 -10.72
N ARG A 133 -15.85 -8.17 -9.44
CA ARG A 133 -15.67 -7.14 -8.43
C ARG A 133 -14.19 -7.06 -8.05
N LEU A 134 -13.56 -5.95 -8.43
CA LEU A 134 -12.14 -5.72 -8.18
C LEU A 134 -11.97 -4.65 -7.11
N THR A 135 -10.82 -4.70 -6.45
CA THR A 135 -10.41 -3.72 -5.47
C THR A 135 -9.24 -2.91 -6.04
N ARG A 136 -9.21 -1.64 -5.76
CA ARG A 136 -8.07 -0.78 -6.06
C ARG A 136 -7.46 -0.31 -4.76
N ALA A 137 -6.18 -0.58 -4.56
CA ALA A 137 -5.45 -0.16 -3.38
C ALA A 137 -4.43 0.92 -3.77
N GLU A 138 -4.28 1.93 -2.92
CA GLU A 138 -3.30 2.99 -3.08
C GLU A 138 -2.60 3.22 -1.74
N LEU A 139 -1.27 3.30 -1.78
CA LEU A 139 -0.46 3.62 -0.62
C LEU A 139 0.51 4.76 -0.97
N ARG A 140 0.49 5.81 -0.14
CA ARG A 140 1.49 6.87 -0.18
C ARG A 140 2.34 6.77 1.08
N PHE A 141 3.58 6.39 0.89
CA PHE A 141 4.51 6.15 1.96
C PHE A 141 5.84 6.86 1.66
N GLY A 142 6.15 7.92 2.42
CA GLY A 142 7.34 8.74 2.14
C GLY A 142 7.27 9.33 0.73
N ASP A 143 8.33 9.09 -0.06
CA ASP A 143 8.40 9.49 -1.46
C ASP A 143 7.88 8.41 -2.42
N LYS A 144 7.34 7.30 -1.90
CA LYS A 144 6.87 6.17 -2.69
C LYS A 144 5.36 6.18 -2.85
N PHE A 145 4.92 5.81 -4.04
CA PHE A 145 3.51 5.69 -4.39
C PHE A 145 3.24 4.31 -4.99
N PHE A 146 2.28 3.62 -4.40
CA PHE A 146 1.81 2.31 -4.86
C PHE A 146 0.34 2.39 -5.25
N ARG A 147 0.01 1.84 -6.40
CA ARG A 147 -1.38 1.66 -6.83
C ARG A 147 -1.48 0.32 -7.55
N TRP A 148 -2.39 -0.53 -7.07
CA TRP A 148 -2.51 -1.87 -7.64
C TRP A 148 -3.92 -2.44 -7.44
N VAL A 149 -4.18 -3.57 -8.11
CA VAL A 149 -5.43 -4.33 -7.99
C VAL A 149 -5.10 -5.64 -7.29
N PRO A 150 -5.39 -5.79 -5.98
CA PRO A 150 -4.96 -6.94 -5.19
C PRO A 150 -5.39 -8.30 -5.74
N GLU A 151 -6.55 -8.38 -6.38
CA GLU A 151 -7.06 -9.64 -6.97
C GLU A 151 -6.26 -10.09 -8.20
N GLU A 152 -5.50 -9.19 -8.80
CA GLU A 152 -4.69 -9.46 -10.00
C GLU A 152 -3.19 -9.41 -9.74
N ASP A 153 -2.76 -8.64 -8.74
CA ASP A 153 -1.34 -8.37 -8.47
C ASP A 153 -0.88 -9.16 -7.24
N GLU A 154 -0.37 -10.37 -7.47
CA GLU A 154 0.07 -11.28 -6.42
C GLU A 154 1.59 -11.27 -6.21
N ASP A 155 2.33 -10.53 -7.02
CA ASP A 155 3.77 -10.43 -6.93
C ASP A 155 4.21 -9.45 -5.84
N ARG A 156 5.44 -9.63 -5.36
CA ARG A 156 6.09 -8.63 -4.52
C ARG A 156 6.31 -7.33 -5.30
N PRO A 157 6.16 -6.17 -4.67
CA PRO A 157 5.83 -5.94 -3.26
C PRO A 157 4.34 -5.98 -2.95
N PHE A 158 3.47 -6.05 -3.94
CA PHE A 158 2.03 -5.81 -3.80
C PHE A 158 1.35 -6.78 -2.84
N LYS A 159 1.64 -8.06 -2.95
CA LYS A 159 1.05 -9.08 -2.07
C LYS A 159 1.39 -8.82 -0.60
N GLU A 160 2.66 -8.60 -0.31
CA GLU A 160 3.11 -8.36 1.06
C GLU A 160 2.54 -7.08 1.65
N LEU A 161 2.51 -6.01 0.85
CA LEU A 161 1.91 -4.75 1.25
C LEU A 161 0.42 -4.90 1.55
N TYR A 162 -0.30 -5.60 0.69
CA TYR A 162 -1.73 -5.76 0.87
C TYR A 162 -2.06 -6.54 2.14
N GLU A 163 -1.36 -7.61 2.40
CA GLU A 163 -1.54 -8.42 3.61
C GLU A 163 -1.25 -7.60 4.88
N ALA A 164 -0.15 -6.85 4.89
CA ALA A 164 0.20 -5.99 6.01
C ALA A 164 -0.83 -4.88 6.23
N LEU A 165 -1.27 -4.23 5.16
CA LEU A 165 -2.26 -3.15 5.21
C LEU A 165 -3.63 -3.65 5.65
N MET A 166 -4.03 -4.85 5.24
CA MET A 166 -5.31 -5.42 5.67
C MET A 166 -5.30 -5.77 7.15
N THR A 167 -4.20 -6.27 7.67
CA THR A 167 -4.03 -6.53 9.11
C THR A 167 -4.09 -5.22 9.91
N LEU A 168 -3.39 -4.19 9.44
CA LEU A 168 -3.41 -2.87 10.06
C LEU A 168 -4.79 -2.25 10.01
N ARG A 169 -5.46 -2.33 8.87
CA ARG A 169 -6.83 -1.84 8.67
C ARG A 169 -7.81 -2.49 9.64
N LYS A 170 -7.71 -3.79 9.79
CA LYS A 170 -8.58 -4.54 10.73
C LYS A 170 -8.41 -4.02 12.15
N ALA A 171 -7.19 -3.83 12.61
CA ALA A 171 -6.92 -3.29 13.94
C ALA A 171 -7.46 -1.87 14.09
N ALA A 172 -7.28 -1.01 13.08
CA ALA A 172 -7.82 0.35 13.08
C ALA A 172 -9.34 0.36 13.13
N ASP A 173 -10.01 -0.43 12.29
CA ASP A 173 -11.46 -0.51 12.23
C ASP A 173 -12.07 -1.03 13.55
N GLU A 174 -11.43 -1.97 14.19
CA GLU A 174 -11.84 -2.47 15.51
C GLU A 174 -11.79 -1.37 16.57
N GLY A 175 -10.81 -0.49 16.52
CA GLY A 175 -10.69 0.65 17.40
C GLY A 175 -11.71 1.76 17.14
N MET A 176 -12.41 1.71 16.02
CA MET A 176 -13.42 2.72 15.62
C MET A 176 -14.86 2.32 15.94
N LYS A 177 -15.03 1.15 16.49
CA LYS A 177 -16.37 0.65 16.88
C LYS A 177 -16.93 1.33 18.13
#